data_54cc165de915f90f0b60a4afb5a6887c
#
_entry.id   54cc165de915f90f0b60a4afb5a6887c
#
_cell.length_a   1.000
_cell.length_b   1.000
_cell.length_c   1.000
_cell.angle_alpha   90.00
_cell.angle_beta   90.00
_cell.angle_gamma   90.00
#
_symmetry.space_group_name_H-M   'P 1'
#
loop_
_entity.id
_entity.type
_entity.pdbx_description
1 polymer ?
#
loop_
_entity_poly.entity_id
_entity_poly.type
_entity_poly.pdbx_seq_one_letter_code
_entity_poly.pdbx_strand_id
1 'polypeptide(L)'
;MHKAFALLLAGLMPLAAPAAQPDVEPLTLNPQNKLYCNAQTDWCVGIKTDGSMQDNGPFATSRTLRAEWPFWDLPDIPNFSHFTVWPHLIRLDEERALVGVIGPTEPDYKEEIQFSGGSFARKDLYLFMVNLGDNVSGLVHVMPYTANARIRACFNDADETRRGGDCIDTYRFQAALKALPGGKYPDLQVTTHATRAPAGASRYADSSKLPAPTEAQKAPQTDKQCSYTVTYKWHEDTSVYRPATPVPDCAEFLQAQPKK
;
A
#
# COMPACT_ATOMS: atom_id res chain seq x y z
N MET A 1 8.56 -15.64 -76.44
CA MET A 1 8.45 -16.43 -75.19
C MET A 1 9.19 -15.67 -74.04
N HIS A 2 8.47 -14.85 -73.29
CA HIS A 2 9.04 -14.09 -72.18
C HIS A 2 8.57 -14.74 -70.84
N LYS A 3 9.51 -15.28 -70.07
CA LYS A 3 9.23 -15.83 -68.77
C LYS A 3 9.41 -14.70 -67.71
N ALA A 4 8.30 -14.28 -67.11
CA ALA A 4 8.35 -13.37 -65.95
C ALA A 4 8.71 -14.15 -64.70
N PHE A 5 9.77 -13.71 -64.01
CA PHE A 5 10.19 -14.19 -62.67
C PHE A 5 9.53 -13.29 -61.61
N ALA A 6 8.61 -13.85 -60.83
CA ALA A 6 8.04 -13.17 -59.68
C ALA A 6 8.93 -13.39 -58.44
N LEU A 7 9.56 -12.32 -57.95
CA LEU A 7 10.27 -12.32 -56.68
C LEU A 7 9.24 -12.19 -55.55
N LEU A 8 9.10 -13.23 -54.74
CA LEU A 8 8.41 -13.18 -53.45
C LEU A 8 9.35 -12.53 -52.42
N LEU A 9 9.06 -11.28 -52.02
CA LEU A 9 9.65 -10.65 -50.83
C LEU A 9 8.92 -11.18 -49.59
N ALA A 10 9.54 -12.11 -48.87
CA ALA A 10 9.10 -12.53 -47.53
C ALA A 10 9.47 -11.43 -46.56
N GLY A 11 8.49 -10.61 -46.11
CA GLY A 11 8.66 -9.61 -45.08
C GLY A 11 8.92 -10.27 -43.74
N LEU A 12 10.12 -10.13 -43.21
CA LEU A 12 10.45 -10.42 -41.82
C LEU A 12 9.73 -9.40 -40.93
N MET A 13 8.62 -9.77 -40.30
CA MET A 13 8.04 -8.99 -39.21
C MET A 13 8.99 -9.10 -37.99
N PRO A 14 9.42 -7.97 -37.41
CA PRO A 14 10.17 -8.02 -36.17
C PRO A 14 9.27 -8.61 -35.07
N LEU A 15 9.69 -9.73 -34.51
CA LEU A 15 9.12 -10.25 -33.26
C LEU A 15 9.36 -9.21 -32.17
N ALA A 16 8.29 -8.56 -31.70
CA ALA A 16 8.37 -7.70 -30.53
C ALA A 16 8.86 -8.55 -29.35
N ALA A 17 10.03 -8.19 -28.80
CA ALA A 17 10.51 -8.81 -27.59
C ALA A 17 9.46 -8.63 -26.49
N PRO A 18 9.14 -9.67 -25.68
CA PRO A 18 8.23 -9.52 -24.56
C PRO A 18 8.80 -8.45 -23.63
N ALA A 19 7.95 -7.50 -23.20
CA ALA A 19 8.33 -6.50 -22.20
C ALA A 19 8.88 -7.22 -20.97
N ALA A 20 10.08 -6.84 -20.55
CA ALA A 20 10.70 -7.42 -19.35
C ALA A 20 9.76 -7.21 -18.15
N GLN A 21 9.56 -8.27 -17.37
CA GLN A 21 8.78 -8.18 -16.16
C GLN A 21 9.50 -7.25 -15.19
N PRO A 22 8.80 -6.29 -14.53
CA PRO A 22 9.43 -5.41 -13.56
C PRO A 22 10.09 -6.25 -12.46
N ASP A 23 11.32 -5.92 -12.12
CA ASP A 23 12.05 -6.63 -11.08
C ASP A 23 11.62 -6.09 -9.72
N VAL A 24 10.90 -6.93 -8.95
CA VAL A 24 10.50 -6.62 -7.58
C VAL A 24 11.48 -7.31 -6.64
N GLU A 25 12.39 -6.53 -6.09
CA GLU A 25 13.44 -7.00 -5.22
C GLU A 25 12.99 -6.94 -3.74
N PRO A 26 13.10 -8.02 -2.97
CA PRO A 26 12.89 -7.96 -1.53
C PRO A 26 14.03 -7.18 -0.88
N LEU A 27 13.67 -6.31 0.07
CA LEU A 27 14.62 -5.61 0.92
C LEU A 27 14.71 -6.31 2.28
N THR A 28 15.93 -6.55 2.74
CA THR A 28 16.20 -7.20 4.02
C THR A 28 16.81 -6.20 4.99
N LEU A 29 16.26 -6.14 6.22
CA LEU A 29 16.79 -5.29 7.28
C LEU A 29 18.20 -5.73 7.69
N ASN A 30 19.16 -4.82 7.58
CA ASN A 30 20.46 -4.96 8.22
C ASN A 30 20.36 -4.41 9.65
N PRO A 31 20.49 -5.25 10.70
CA PRO A 31 20.30 -4.84 12.08
C PRO A 31 21.39 -3.88 12.59
N GLN A 32 22.55 -3.85 11.95
CA GLN A 32 23.69 -3.02 12.38
C GLN A 32 23.49 -1.54 12.04
N ASN A 33 22.98 -1.24 10.84
CA ASN A 33 22.80 0.14 10.36
C ASN A 33 21.32 0.50 10.18
N LYS A 34 20.39 -0.43 10.45
CA LYS A 34 18.94 -0.28 10.31
C LYS A 34 18.46 0.07 8.89
N LEU A 35 19.27 -0.26 7.87
CA LEU A 35 18.90 -0.09 6.47
C LEU A 35 18.25 -1.36 5.94
N TYR A 36 17.26 -1.19 5.08
CA TYR A 36 16.65 -2.25 4.30
C TYR A 36 17.33 -2.29 2.94
N CYS A 37 18.12 -3.33 2.67
CA CYS A 37 18.89 -3.45 1.44
C CYS A 37 18.44 -4.63 0.61
N ASN A 38 18.55 -4.52 -0.72
CA ASN A 38 18.38 -5.66 -1.62
C ASN A 38 19.55 -6.66 -1.48
N ALA A 39 19.42 -7.83 -2.12
CA ALA A 39 20.38 -8.91 -1.96
C ALA A 39 21.81 -8.51 -2.40
N GLN A 40 21.94 -7.66 -3.40
CA GLN A 40 23.22 -7.16 -3.91
C GLN A 40 23.81 -6.04 -3.04
N THR A 41 23.01 -5.50 -2.11
CA THR A 41 23.36 -4.33 -1.28
C THR A 41 23.79 -3.09 -2.08
N ASP A 42 23.33 -3.00 -3.32
CA ASP A 42 23.56 -1.84 -4.19
C ASP A 42 22.50 -0.76 -3.98
N TRP A 43 21.29 -1.14 -3.53
CA TRP A 43 20.22 -0.24 -3.11
C TRP A 43 19.81 -0.52 -1.66
N CYS A 44 19.74 0.54 -0.86
CA CYS A 44 19.21 0.49 0.50
C CYS A 44 18.23 1.63 0.76
N VAL A 45 17.24 1.38 1.62
CA VAL A 45 16.24 2.35 2.07
C VAL A 45 16.28 2.42 3.59
N GLY A 46 16.22 3.61 4.16
CA GLY A 46 16.21 3.84 5.60
C GLY A 46 15.27 4.96 6.01
N ILE A 47 15.14 5.17 7.32
CA ILE A 47 14.42 6.29 7.91
C ILE A 47 15.32 6.91 8.98
N LYS A 48 15.63 8.21 8.83
CA LYS A 48 16.34 9.01 9.84
C LYS A 48 15.32 9.57 10.82
N THR A 49 15.59 9.46 12.12
CA THR A 49 14.69 9.92 13.19
C THR A 49 15.41 10.73 14.27
N ASP A 50 16.69 10.97 14.13
CA ASP A 50 17.61 11.55 15.14
C ASP A 50 18.23 12.89 14.73
N GLY A 51 17.85 13.41 13.56
CA GLY A 51 18.30 14.69 13.03
C GLY A 51 17.41 15.88 13.40
N SER A 52 17.74 17.06 12.86
CA SER A 52 16.82 18.20 12.82
C SER A 52 15.57 17.85 12.02
N MET A 53 14.46 18.62 12.16
CA MET A 53 13.25 18.38 11.35
C MET A 53 13.53 18.34 9.84
N GLN A 54 14.61 19.00 9.37
CA GLN A 54 15.02 19.01 7.98
C GLN A 54 15.79 17.75 7.54
N ASP A 55 16.37 17.02 8.50
CA ASP A 55 17.18 15.83 8.23
C ASP A 55 16.45 14.52 8.55
N ASN A 56 15.26 14.59 9.18
CA ASN A 56 14.44 13.44 9.49
C ASN A 56 13.59 13.04 8.29
N GLY A 57 13.49 11.75 8.04
CA GLY A 57 12.63 11.21 6.99
C GLY A 57 13.19 9.98 6.30
N PRO A 58 12.41 9.42 5.38
CA PRO A 58 12.87 8.32 4.56
C PRO A 58 13.93 8.78 3.55
N PHE A 59 14.87 7.90 3.25
CA PHE A 59 15.90 8.12 2.26
C PHE A 59 16.27 6.82 1.54
N ALA A 60 16.81 6.95 0.33
CA ALA A 60 17.44 5.86 -0.39
C ALA A 60 18.94 6.15 -0.59
N THR A 61 19.72 5.08 -0.64
CA THR A 61 21.15 5.17 -0.95
C THR A 61 21.55 4.07 -1.92
N SER A 62 22.47 4.36 -2.81
CA SER A 62 23.09 3.39 -3.71
C SER A 62 24.61 3.37 -3.52
N ARG A 63 25.13 2.17 -3.28
CA ARG A 63 26.57 1.95 -3.19
C ARG A 63 27.25 2.14 -4.55
N THR A 64 26.60 1.70 -5.62
CA THR A 64 27.14 1.79 -6.99
C THR A 64 27.26 3.23 -7.44
N LEU A 65 26.22 4.03 -7.21
CA LEU A 65 26.17 5.44 -7.57
C LEU A 65 26.83 6.34 -6.52
N ARG A 66 27.16 5.81 -5.33
CA ARG A 66 27.67 6.57 -4.17
C ARG A 66 26.79 7.76 -3.83
N ALA A 67 25.48 7.59 -3.98
CA ALA A 67 24.46 8.59 -3.78
C ALA A 67 23.58 8.24 -2.59
N GLU A 68 23.12 9.26 -1.87
CA GLU A 68 22.08 9.18 -0.84
C GLU A 68 21.11 10.33 -1.07
N TRP A 69 19.81 10.04 -1.12
CA TRP A 69 18.80 11.06 -1.35
C TRP A 69 17.61 10.91 -0.41
N PRO A 70 17.23 11.96 0.32
CA PRO A 70 16.04 11.99 1.16
C PRO A 70 14.77 12.20 0.33
N PHE A 71 13.61 11.73 0.85
CA PHE A 71 12.31 11.89 0.23
C PHE A 71 11.57 13.05 0.93
N TRP A 72 11.60 14.24 0.35
CA TRP A 72 11.09 15.46 0.97
C TRP A 72 9.60 15.71 0.76
N ASP A 73 8.93 15.02 -0.17
CA ASP A 73 7.56 15.32 -0.60
C ASP A 73 6.47 14.67 0.26
N LEU A 74 6.76 14.35 1.53
CA LEU A 74 5.71 13.92 2.45
C LEU A 74 5.04 15.16 3.04
N PRO A 75 3.73 15.36 2.81
CA PRO A 75 3.02 16.52 3.34
C PRO A 75 3.07 16.52 4.87
N ASP A 76 3.62 17.57 5.44
CA ASP A 76 3.54 17.98 6.86
C ASP A 76 3.67 16.86 7.91
N ILE A 77 4.53 15.86 7.70
CA ILE A 77 4.77 14.80 8.67
C ILE A 77 5.98 15.19 9.54
N PRO A 78 5.78 15.75 10.75
CA PRO A 78 6.87 16.20 11.60
C PRO A 78 7.64 15.08 12.29
N ASN A 79 7.15 13.83 12.25
CA ASN A 79 7.80 12.72 12.98
C ASN A 79 7.65 11.39 12.23
N PHE A 80 8.78 10.83 11.84
CA PHE A 80 8.87 9.54 11.15
C PHE A 80 9.08 8.34 12.07
N SER A 81 9.03 8.51 13.39
CA SER A 81 9.28 7.42 14.35
C SER A 81 8.29 6.25 14.23
N HIS A 82 7.09 6.52 13.69
CA HIS A 82 6.03 5.53 13.47
C HIS A 82 6.00 4.97 12.04
N PHE A 83 6.97 5.35 11.20
CA PHE A 83 7.11 4.82 9.86
C PHE A 83 8.04 3.62 9.82
N THR A 84 7.76 2.71 8.91
CA THR A 84 8.62 1.57 8.59
C THR A 84 8.86 1.52 7.09
N VAL A 85 10.01 1.03 6.67
CA VAL A 85 10.30 0.83 5.25
C VAL A 85 9.39 -0.29 4.71
N TRP A 86 8.78 -0.08 3.55
CA TRP A 86 8.13 -1.14 2.80
C TRP A 86 9.22 -2.09 2.28
N PRO A 87 9.17 -3.41 2.63
CA PRO A 87 10.30 -4.31 2.43
C PRO A 87 10.47 -4.79 0.98
N HIS A 88 10.22 -3.91 0.02
CA HIS A 88 10.38 -4.17 -1.40
C HIS A 88 10.90 -2.94 -2.15
N LEU A 89 11.59 -3.19 -3.24
CA LEU A 89 12.02 -2.21 -4.23
C LEU A 89 11.52 -2.67 -5.59
N ILE A 90 11.00 -1.77 -6.40
CA ILE A 90 10.66 -2.05 -7.79
C ILE A 90 11.68 -1.30 -8.64
N ARG A 91 12.62 -2.05 -9.19
CA ARG A 91 13.69 -1.48 -10.02
C ARG A 91 13.11 -1.03 -11.37
N LEU A 92 13.41 0.19 -11.76
CA LEU A 92 13.05 0.76 -13.06
C LEU A 92 14.25 0.68 -14.02
N ASP A 93 15.44 1.00 -13.51
CA ASP A 93 16.75 0.89 -14.18
C ASP A 93 17.89 0.95 -13.15
N GLU A 94 19.13 1.24 -13.60
CA GLU A 94 20.29 1.32 -12.72
C GLU A 94 20.22 2.47 -11.71
N GLU A 95 19.58 3.58 -12.08
CA GLU A 95 19.54 4.83 -11.30
C GLU A 95 18.19 5.07 -10.64
N ARG A 96 17.10 4.42 -11.12
CA ARG A 96 15.73 4.69 -10.68
C ARG A 96 15.05 3.47 -10.10
N ALA A 97 14.29 3.70 -9.03
CA ALA A 97 13.44 2.68 -8.42
C ALA A 97 12.20 3.31 -7.79
N LEU A 98 11.15 2.48 -7.63
CA LEU A 98 10.07 2.78 -6.71
C LEU A 98 10.38 2.15 -5.37
N VAL A 99 10.34 2.96 -4.32
CA VAL A 99 10.57 2.57 -2.93
C VAL A 99 9.43 3.09 -2.06
N GLY A 100 9.19 2.47 -0.92
CA GLY A 100 8.04 2.86 -0.10
C GLY A 100 8.34 2.91 1.39
N VAL A 101 7.50 3.67 2.08
CA VAL A 101 7.38 3.64 3.53
C VAL A 101 5.92 3.44 3.94
N ILE A 102 5.72 2.74 5.06
CA ILE A 102 4.41 2.47 5.63
C ILE A 102 4.31 3.28 6.92
N GLY A 103 3.30 4.11 7.02
CA GLY A 103 3.09 4.98 8.17
C GLY A 103 1.65 5.36 8.41
N PRO A 104 1.35 6.08 9.51
CA PRO A 104 0.01 6.55 9.81
C PRO A 104 -0.48 7.56 8.77
N THR A 105 -1.79 7.61 8.57
CA THR A 105 -2.46 8.47 7.58
C THR A 105 -2.63 9.91 8.05
N GLU A 106 -2.68 10.13 9.37
CA GLU A 106 -2.99 11.43 9.96
C GLU A 106 -1.82 12.02 10.74
N PRO A 107 -1.71 13.38 10.80
CA PRO A 107 -0.58 14.06 11.46
C PRO A 107 -0.50 13.83 12.97
N ASP A 108 -1.51 13.31 13.62
CA ASP A 108 -1.52 13.06 15.08
C ASP A 108 -0.63 11.88 15.51
N TYR A 109 0.03 11.21 14.58
CA TYR A 109 1.05 10.16 14.83
C TYR A 109 0.64 9.04 15.79
N LYS A 110 -0.64 8.88 16.06
CA LYS A 110 -1.15 7.78 16.85
C LYS A 110 -1.32 6.56 15.96
N GLU A 111 -0.60 5.50 16.26
CA GLU A 111 -0.82 4.22 15.58
C GLU A 111 -2.25 3.72 15.75
N GLU A 112 -2.89 4.10 16.84
CA GLU A 112 -4.25 3.74 17.18
C GLU A 112 -5.00 4.92 17.80
N ILE A 113 -6.14 5.29 17.19
CA ILE A 113 -7.05 6.29 17.72
C ILE A 113 -8.03 5.60 18.66
N GLN A 114 -7.99 5.96 19.94
CA GLN A 114 -8.92 5.46 20.94
C GLN A 114 -10.14 6.40 21.02
N PHE A 115 -11.34 5.84 21.10
CA PHE A 115 -12.58 6.58 21.32
C PHE A 115 -13.57 5.76 22.17
N SER A 116 -14.59 6.41 22.75
CA SER A 116 -15.51 5.77 23.71
C SER A 116 -16.24 4.53 23.17
N GLY A 117 -16.42 4.45 21.85
CA GLY A 117 -17.03 3.31 21.17
C GLY A 117 -16.03 2.29 20.62
N GLY A 118 -14.72 2.43 20.85
CA GLY A 118 -13.72 1.49 20.37
C GLY A 118 -12.37 2.10 20.04
N SER A 119 -11.68 1.51 19.06
CA SER A 119 -10.39 1.99 18.58
C SER A 119 -10.26 1.77 17.07
N PHE A 120 -9.41 2.56 16.44
CA PHE A 120 -9.10 2.50 15.03
C PHE A 120 -7.63 2.76 14.79
N ALA A 121 -7.01 1.96 13.92
CA ALA A 121 -5.66 2.18 13.43
C ALA A 121 -5.63 1.99 11.91
N ARG A 122 -4.93 2.87 11.20
CA ARG A 122 -4.70 2.78 9.75
C ARG A 122 -3.27 3.18 9.43
N LYS A 123 -2.66 2.41 8.52
CA LYS A 123 -1.36 2.72 7.92
C LYS A 123 -1.50 2.73 6.41
N ASP A 124 -0.92 3.73 5.79
CA ASP A 124 -0.84 3.87 4.34
C ASP A 124 0.56 3.52 3.85
N LEU A 125 0.65 3.02 2.62
CA LEU A 125 1.88 2.90 1.86
C LEU A 125 2.05 4.18 1.04
N TYR A 126 3.15 4.86 1.29
CA TYR A 126 3.64 6.02 0.52
C TYR A 126 4.72 5.51 -0.42
N LEU A 127 4.47 5.57 -1.71
CA LEU A 127 5.37 5.08 -2.75
C LEU A 127 6.05 6.27 -3.45
N PHE A 128 7.36 6.22 -3.50
CA PHE A 128 8.20 7.26 -4.10
C PHE A 128 8.91 6.70 -5.33
N MET A 129 9.01 7.52 -6.36
CA MET A 129 10.00 7.33 -7.40
C MET A 129 11.28 8.06 -6.99
N VAL A 130 12.39 7.33 -6.93
CA VAL A 130 13.70 7.87 -6.60
C VAL A 130 14.60 7.70 -7.81
N ASN A 131 15.27 8.79 -8.20
CA ASN A 131 16.33 8.82 -9.20
C ASN A 131 17.62 9.29 -8.51
N LEU A 132 18.51 8.35 -8.21
CA LEU A 132 19.77 8.64 -7.53
C LEU A 132 20.82 9.24 -8.46
N GLY A 133 20.71 9.07 -9.78
CA GLY A 133 21.60 9.71 -10.76
C GLY A 133 21.39 11.22 -10.82
N ASP A 134 20.12 11.65 -10.82
CA ASP A 134 19.74 13.07 -10.89
C ASP A 134 19.49 13.70 -9.51
N ASN A 135 19.57 12.92 -8.43
CA ASN A 135 19.23 13.34 -7.08
C ASN A 135 17.79 13.92 -7.00
N VAL A 136 16.82 13.19 -7.51
CA VAL A 136 15.41 13.57 -7.51
C VAL A 136 14.58 12.46 -6.88
N SER A 137 13.60 12.86 -6.06
CA SER A 137 12.57 11.96 -5.56
C SER A 137 11.21 12.65 -5.64
N GLY A 138 10.14 11.86 -5.74
CA GLY A 138 8.78 12.38 -5.73
C GLY A 138 7.79 11.33 -5.26
N LEU A 139 6.78 11.77 -4.51
CA LEU A 139 5.67 10.93 -4.10
C LEU A 139 4.80 10.62 -5.32
N VAL A 140 4.71 9.35 -5.70
CA VAL A 140 4.00 8.93 -6.92
C VAL A 140 2.69 8.20 -6.64
N HIS A 141 2.52 7.70 -5.41
CA HIS A 141 1.28 7.03 -5.01
C HIS A 141 1.15 6.93 -3.49
N VAL A 142 -0.10 7.07 -3.00
CA VAL A 142 -0.47 6.77 -1.61
C VAL A 142 -1.67 5.84 -1.64
N MET A 143 -1.61 4.77 -0.86
CA MET A 143 -2.70 3.81 -0.79
C MET A 143 -2.89 3.28 0.63
N PRO A 144 -4.15 2.98 1.05
CA PRO A 144 -4.38 2.23 2.27
C PRO A 144 -3.63 0.90 2.22
N TYR A 145 -2.84 0.60 3.25
CA TYR A 145 -2.06 -0.63 3.33
C TYR A 145 -2.61 -1.59 4.35
N THR A 146 -2.88 -1.10 5.57
CA THR A 146 -3.58 -1.85 6.61
C THR A 146 -4.54 -0.96 7.37
N ALA A 147 -5.68 -1.52 7.79
CA ALA A 147 -6.54 -0.87 8.77
C ALA A 147 -7.15 -1.91 9.71
N ASN A 148 -7.38 -1.51 10.95
CA ASN A 148 -7.99 -2.33 11.97
C ASN A 148 -8.89 -1.46 12.84
N ALA A 149 -10.14 -1.87 12.99
CA ALA A 149 -11.08 -1.24 13.92
C ALA A 149 -11.64 -2.27 14.90
N ARG A 150 -11.77 -1.88 16.15
CA ARG A 150 -12.43 -2.64 17.22
C ARG A 150 -13.53 -1.75 17.78
N ILE A 151 -14.78 -2.14 17.55
CA ILE A 151 -15.95 -1.32 17.83
C ILE A 151 -16.74 -1.97 18.96
N ARG A 152 -17.05 -1.19 19.99
CA ARG A 152 -17.90 -1.65 21.10
C ARG A 152 -19.33 -1.85 20.62
N ALA A 153 -19.89 -3.03 20.90
CA ALA A 153 -21.22 -3.44 20.50
C ALA A 153 -22.19 -3.64 21.67
N CYS A 154 -21.73 -3.53 22.92
CA CYS A 154 -22.62 -3.59 24.11
C CYS A 154 -22.42 -2.32 24.95
N PHE A 155 -23.51 -1.70 25.36
CA PHE A 155 -23.51 -0.45 26.13
C PHE A 155 -24.19 -0.61 27.50
N ASN A 156 -24.88 -1.73 27.73
CA ASN A 156 -25.57 -2.10 28.96
C ASN A 156 -25.74 -3.62 29.07
N ASP A 157 -26.20 -4.11 30.21
CA ASP A 157 -26.40 -5.55 30.51
C ASP A 157 -27.39 -6.23 29.54
N ALA A 158 -28.39 -5.48 29.06
CA ALA A 158 -29.37 -6.03 28.11
C ALA A 158 -28.72 -6.27 26.72
N ASP A 159 -27.80 -5.40 26.31
CA ASP A 159 -27.04 -5.61 25.08
C ASP A 159 -26.09 -6.80 25.23
N GLU A 160 -25.39 -6.90 26.37
CA GLU A 160 -24.48 -8.00 26.67
C GLU A 160 -25.22 -9.35 26.66
N THR A 161 -26.38 -9.40 27.30
CA THR A 161 -27.26 -10.59 27.30
C THR A 161 -27.68 -10.93 25.88
N ARG A 162 -28.16 -9.95 25.09
CA ARG A 162 -28.63 -10.15 23.71
C ARG A 162 -27.50 -10.66 22.81
N ARG A 163 -26.29 -10.11 22.97
CA ARG A 163 -25.09 -10.46 22.21
C ARG A 163 -24.40 -11.72 22.74
N GLY A 164 -24.86 -12.30 23.86
CA GLY A 164 -24.23 -13.48 24.48
C GLY A 164 -22.78 -13.23 24.94
N GLY A 165 -22.47 -11.99 25.37
CA GLY A 165 -21.14 -11.57 25.80
C GLY A 165 -20.19 -11.19 24.66
N ASP A 166 -20.59 -11.31 23.39
CA ASP A 166 -19.76 -10.93 22.24
C ASP A 166 -19.93 -9.43 21.92
N CYS A 167 -19.20 -8.61 22.65
CA CYS A 167 -19.37 -7.15 22.73
C CYS A 167 -18.36 -6.34 21.91
N ILE A 168 -17.58 -6.98 21.04
CA ILE A 168 -16.59 -6.29 20.20
C ILE A 168 -16.76 -6.74 18.74
N ASP A 169 -17.10 -5.78 17.89
CA ASP A 169 -17.04 -5.99 16.44
C ASP A 169 -15.65 -5.64 15.93
N THR A 170 -15.12 -6.43 15.02
CA THR A 170 -13.78 -6.22 14.43
C THR A 170 -13.87 -6.04 12.93
N TYR A 171 -13.09 -5.10 12.41
CA TYR A 171 -12.95 -4.82 10.98
C TYR A 171 -11.48 -4.78 10.64
N ARG A 172 -11.06 -5.52 9.62
CA ARG A 172 -9.67 -5.57 9.17
C ARG A 172 -9.61 -5.33 7.67
N PHE A 173 -8.60 -4.60 7.26
CA PHE A 173 -8.27 -4.36 5.86
C PHE A 173 -6.77 -4.55 5.67
N GLN A 174 -6.40 -5.24 4.59
CA GLN A 174 -5.02 -5.42 4.17
C GLN A 174 -4.94 -5.24 2.65
N ALA A 175 -3.85 -4.63 2.18
CA ALA A 175 -3.53 -4.53 0.78
C ALA A 175 -2.17 -5.15 0.48
N ALA A 176 -2.03 -5.67 -0.73
CA ALA A 176 -0.78 -6.14 -1.30
C ALA A 176 -0.55 -5.45 -2.64
N LEU A 177 0.69 -5.06 -2.91
CA LEU A 177 1.11 -4.41 -4.14
C LEU A 177 1.96 -5.38 -4.97
N LYS A 178 1.67 -5.48 -6.26
CA LYS A 178 2.45 -6.23 -7.25
C LYS A 178 2.73 -5.33 -8.45
N ALA A 179 3.98 -5.33 -8.91
CA ALA A 179 4.32 -4.70 -10.18
C ALA A 179 4.01 -5.66 -11.35
N LEU A 180 3.40 -5.14 -12.40
CA LEU A 180 3.10 -5.84 -13.63
C LEU A 180 3.86 -5.17 -14.79
N PRO A 181 4.14 -5.89 -15.90
CA PRO A 181 4.65 -5.26 -17.09
C PRO A 181 3.75 -4.10 -17.51
N GLY A 182 4.35 -2.94 -17.76
CA GLY A 182 3.68 -1.72 -18.21
C GLY A 182 4.43 -1.14 -19.41
N GLY A 183 4.22 0.17 -19.67
CA GLY A 183 4.98 0.91 -20.68
C GLY A 183 6.38 1.26 -20.17
N LYS A 184 6.68 2.57 -20.12
CA LYS A 184 7.94 3.10 -19.56
C LYS A 184 8.06 2.83 -18.05
N TYR A 185 6.92 2.77 -17.35
CA TYR A 185 6.81 2.43 -15.94
C TYR A 185 5.91 1.20 -15.77
N PRO A 186 6.14 0.36 -14.74
CA PRO A 186 5.29 -0.80 -14.47
C PRO A 186 3.87 -0.36 -14.10
N ASP A 187 2.87 -1.16 -14.46
CA ASP A 187 1.55 -1.06 -13.86
C ASP A 187 1.60 -1.58 -12.42
N LEU A 188 0.88 -0.94 -11.50
CA LEU A 188 0.81 -1.36 -10.09
C LEU A 188 -0.54 -2.04 -9.83
N GLN A 189 -0.52 -3.33 -9.56
CA GLN A 189 -1.72 -4.08 -9.18
C GLN A 189 -1.83 -4.12 -7.66
N VAL A 190 -2.93 -3.58 -7.15
CA VAL A 190 -3.28 -3.61 -5.72
C VAL A 190 -4.39 -4.61 -5.51
N THR A 191 -4.14 -5.60 -4.66
CA THR A 191 -5.15 -6.57 -4.22
C THR A 191 -5.44 -6.33 -2.75
N THR A 192 -6.72 -6.19 -2.40
CA THR A 192 -7.17 -5.93 -1.03
C THR A 192 -7.92 -7.13 -0.47
N HIS A 193 -7.85 -7.29 0.84
CA HIS A 193 -8.63 -8.25 1.60
C HIS A 193 -9.21 -7.59 2.84
N ALA A 194 -10.54 -7.51 2.90
CA ALA A 194 -11.26 -6.93 4.02
C ALA A 194 -12.12 -7.98 4.70
N THR A 195 -12.12 -7.99 6.03
CA THR A 195 -12.92 -8.91 6.83
C THR A 195 -13.59 -8.18 7.97
N ARG A 196 -14.78 -8.67 8.36
CA ARG A 196 -15.50 -8.26 9.58
C ARG A 196 -15.89 -9.47 10.43
N ALA A 197 -15.99 -9.27 11.73
CA ALA A 197 -16.54 -10.22 12.68
C ALA A 197 -17.25 -9.46 13.82
N PRO A 198 -18.43 -9.94 14.26
CA PRO A 198 -19.14 -11.08 13.71
C PRO A 198 -19.79 -10.80 12.35
N ALA A 199 -20.25 -11.85 11.68
CA ALA A 199 -21.01 -11.73 10.45
C ALA A 199 -22.29 -10.89 10.69
N GLY A 200 -22.56 -9.96 9.75
CA GLY A 200 -23.70 -9.04 9.84
C GLY A 200 -23.42 -7.75 10.63
N ALA A 201 -22.28 -7.63 11.32
CA ALA A 201 -21.89 -6.37 11.92
C ALA A 201 -21.66 -5.29 10.84
N SER A 202 -22.04 -4.04 11.13
CA SER A 202 -21.81 -2.89 10.27
C SER A 202 -21.59 -1.64 11.11
N ARG A 203 -20.58 -0.85 10.75
CA ARG A 203 -20.29 0.43 11.40
C ARG A 203 -21.30 1.53 11.03
N TYR A 204 -22.16 1.25 10.07
CA TYR A 204 -23.28 2.13 9.68
C TYR A 204 -24.60 1.80 10.39
N ALA A 205 -24.61 0.77 11.24
CA ALA A 205 -25.79 0.33 11.97
C ALA A 205 -25.46 0.10 13.46
N ASP A 206 -26.49 0.13 14.29
CA ASP A 206 -26.38 -0.16 15.72
C ASP A 206 -26.28 -1.69 15.92
N SER A 207 -25.07 -2.19 16.01
CA SER A 207 -24.80 -3.62 16.18
C SER A 207 -25.17 -4.18 17.56
N SER A 208 -25.46 -3.32 18.57
CA SER A 208 -25.97 -3.75 19.87
C SER A 208 -27.34 -4.48 19.77
N LYS A 209 -28.07 -4.20 18.69
CA LYS A 209 -29.37 -4.83 18.38
C LYS A 209 -29.28 -6.21 17.73
N LEU A 210 -28.09 -6.61 17.30
CA LEU A 210 -27.91 -7.94 16.72
C LEU A 210 -28.04 -9.02 17.81
N PRO A 211 -28.56 -10.22 17.45
CA PRO A 211 -28.56 -11.35 18.38
C PRO A 211 -27.15 -11.86 18.64
N ALA A 212 -27.02 -12.75 19.63
CA ALA A 212 -25.78 -13.46 19.88
C ALA A 212 -25.30 -14.17 18.62
N PRO A 213 -24.05 -13.93 18.17
CA PRO A 213 -23.54 -14.59 16.98
C PRO A 213 -23.32 -16.08 17.24
N THR A 214 -23.67 -16.90 16.28
CA THR A 214 -23.29 -18.31 16.27
C THR A 214 -21.77 -18.48 16.14
N GLU A 215 -21.22 -19.63 16.50
CA GLU A 215 -19.78 -19.88 16.36
C GLU A 215 -19.28 -19.67 14.92
N ALA A 216 -20.10 -20.03 13.92
CA ALA A 216 -19.77 -19.78 12.52
C ALA A 216 -19.75 -18.27 12.17
N GLN A 217 -20.56 -17.46 12.82
CA GLN A 217 -20.62 -16.00 12.60
C GLN A 217 -19.50 -15.25 13.34
N LYS A 218 -18.90 -15.82 14.38
CA LYS A 218 -17.74 -15.23 15.08
C LYS A 218 -16.48 -15.26 14.24
N ALA A 219 -16.37 -16.21 13.30
CA ALA A 219 -15.25 -16.25 12.36
C ALA A 219 -15.24 -15.02 11.43
N PRO A 220 -14.06 -14.47 11.11
CA PRO A 220 -13.96 -13.34 10.18
C PRO A 220 -14.60 -13.68 8.83
N GLN A 221 -15.52 -12.84 8.38
CA GLN A 221 -16.19 -12.95 7.09
C GLN A 221 -15.58 -11.96 6.10
N THR A 222 -15.24 -12.44 4.90
CA THR A 222 -14.72 -11.60 3.83
C THR A 222 -15.79 -10.63 3.33
N ASP A 223 -15.46 -9.34 3.31
CA ASP A 223 -16.26 -8.32 2.65
C ASP A 223 -15.96 -8.32 1.16
N LYS A 224 -16.97 -8.62 0.34
CA LYS A 224 -16.79 -8.75 -1.12
C LYS A 224 -16.56 -7.41 -1.82
N GLN A 225 -17.10 -6.31 -1.29
CA GLN A 225 -16.93 -4.98 -1.89
C GLN A 225 -15.53 -4.46 -1.65
N CYS A 226 -14.98 -4.65 -0.44
CA CYS A 226 -13.67 -4.15 -0.06
C CYS A 226 -12.54 -5.18 -0.20
N SER A 227 -12.84 -6.37 -0.76
CA SER A 227 -11.85 -7.35 -1.21
C SER A 227 -11.84 -7.36 -2.74
N TYR A 228 -11.01 -6.52 -3.31
CA TYR A 228 -10.95 -6.26 -4.76
C TYR A 228 -9.51 -6.28 -5.29
N THR A 229 -9.38 -6.27 -6.60
CA THR A 229 -8.11 -6.04 -7.29
C THR A 229 -8.28 -4.87 -8.25
N VAL A 230 -7.37 -3.90 -8.20
CA VAL A 230 -7.34 -2.74 -9.10
C VAL A 230 -5.93 -2.53 -9.63
N THR A 231 -5.83 -2.11 -10.89
CA THR A 231 -4.56 -1.74 -11.52
C THR A 231 -4.43 -0.23 -11.57
N TYR A 232 -3.32 0.29 -11.11
CA TYR A 232 -2.93 1.69 -11.22
C TYR A 232 -1.95 1.84 -12.37
N LYS A 233 -2.16 2.85 -13.20
CA LYS A 233 -1.30 3.18 -14.35
C LYS A 233 -0.59 4.48 -14.12
N TRP A 234 0.62 4.57 -14.64
CA TRP A 234 1.38 5.80 -14.65
C TRP A 234 0.74 6.85 -15.56
N HIS A 235 0.68 8.08 -15.08
CA HIS A 235 0.20 9.25 -15.81
C HIS A 235 1.35 10.27 -15.92
N GLU A 236 1.87 10.42 -17.14
CA GLU A 236 3.02 11.32 -17.42
C GLU A 236 2.73 12.78 -17.13
N ASP A 237 1.49 13.24 -17.36
CA ASP A 237 1.05 14.62 -17.16
C ASP A 237 1.14 15.09 -15.69
N THR A 238 1.01 14.17 -14.77
CA THR A 238 0.98 14.46 -13.31
C THR A 238 2.08 13.73 -12.54
N SER A 239 2.84 12.86 -13.21
CA SER A 239 3.89 12.03 -12.60
C SER A 239 3.39 11.22 -11.39
N VAL A 240 2.16 10.69 -11.46
CA VAL A 240 1.57 9.85 -10.41
C VAL A 240 0.86 8.64 -10.99
N TYR A 241 0.65 7.63 -10.15
CA TYR A 241 -0.19 6.49 -10.47
C TYR A 241 -1.67 6.79 -10.20
N ARG A 242 -2.54 6.46 -11.16
CA ARG A 242 -4.01 6.58 -11.01
C ARG A 242 -4.69 5.25 -11.29
N PRO A 243 -5.83 4.95 -10.64
CA PRO A 243 -6.53 3.70 -10.85
C PRO A 243 -7.13 3.66 -12.26
N ALA A 244 -6.97 2.52 -12.95
CA ALA A 244 -7.54 2.29 -14.28
C ALA A 244 -9.07 2.11 -14.25
N THR A 245 -9.62 1.75 -13.10
CA THR A 245 -11.06 1.64 -12.83
C THR A 245 -11.40 2.28 -11.49
N PRO A 246 -12.65 2.74 -11.26
CA PRO A 246 -13.05 3.29 -9.97
C PRO A 246 -12.75 2.33 -8.80
N VAL A 247 -12.17 2.87 -7.74
CA VAL A 247 -11.91 2.13 -6.50
C VAL A 247 -13.19 2.08 -5.68
N PRO A 248 -13.59 0.91 -5.13
CA PRO A 248 -14.75 0.80 -4.25
C PRO A 248 -14.64 1.71 -3.02
N ASP A 249 -15.76 2.25 -2.56
CA ASP A 249 -15.83 2.93 -1.28
C ASP A 249 -15.73 1.91 -0.13
N CYS A 250 -14.68 2.03 0.67
CA CYS A 250 -14.37 1.18 1.80
C CYS A 250 -14.26 1.99 3.12
N ALA A 251 -14.97 3.11 3.22
CA ALA A 251 -14.94 3.98 4.39
C ALA A 251 -15.22 3.22 5.71
N GLU A 252 -16.07 2.19 5.69
CA GLU A 252 -16.35 1.32 6.84
C GLU A 252 -15.09 0.66 7.42
N PHE A 253 -14.09 0.40 6.59
CA PHE A 253 -12.82 -0.19 7.00
C PHE A 253 -11.71 0.86 7.17
N LEU A 254 -11.78 1.97 6.45
CA LEU A 254 -10.66 2.89 6.27
C LEU A 254 -10.81 4.23 7.02
N GLN A 255 -11.90 4.46 7.71
CA GLN A 255 -12.13 5.69 8.47
C GLN A 255 -12.37 5.40 9.95
N ALA A 256 -11.86 6.26 10.85
CA ALA A 256 -12.11 6.15 12.27
C ALA A 256 -13.60 6.31 12.59
N GLN A 257 -14.29 7.21 11.90
CA GLN A 257 -15.73 7.45 12.02
C GLN A 257 -16.35 7.51 10.61
N PRO A 258 -16.73 6.36 10.03
CA PRO A 258 -17.33 6.34 8.70
C PRO A 258 -18.69 7.04 8.72
N LYS A 259 -18.89 7.94 7.75
CA LYS A 259 -20.17 8.60 7.50
C LYS A 259 -20.86 7.89 6.34
N LYS A 260 -22.20 7.72 6.45
CA LYS A 260 -23.03 7.31 5.31
C LYS A 260 -23.09 8.39 4.25
#